data_2977f57fc0a1debbf37f6338dd6e6893
#
_entry.id   2977f57fc0a1debbf37f6338dd6e6893
#
_cell.length_a   1.000
_cell.length_b   1.000
_cell.length_c   1.000
_cell.angle_alpha   90.00
_cell.angle_beta   90.00
_cell.angle_gamma   90.00
#
_symmetry.space_group_name_H-M   'P 1'
#
loop_
_entity.id
_entity.type
_entity.pdbx_description
1 polymer ?
#
loop_
_entity_poly.entity_id
_entity_poly.type
_entity_poly.pdbx_seq_one_letter_code
_entity_poly.pdbx_strand_id
1 'polypeptide(L)'
;KSLLNRDIPSIKGIKSGDKIIKSENFDKEIPDIISNLNSSYIFLQGGPGAGKTFHTANTIVELLKKNKKIAVTANSHKVIHNLLERIESIATEQDFDFKGLKKGNPNDVDSFYDGKFIKTESNEKKYIDGLKDNKILLYGGTKYHLASWFYRSKIDFLFIEEASQFSLADCISLGGIATNIVLVGDQQQLGQ
;
A
#
# COMPACT_ATOMS: atom_id res chain seq x y z
N LYS A 1 -10.51 -1.79 13.34
CA LYS A 1 -11.32 -1.25 14.46
C LYS A 1 -10.94 0.21 14.75
N SER A 2 -9.65 0.57 14.91
CA SER A 2 -9.19 1.93 15.16
C SER A 2 -9.62 2.94 14.09
N LEU A 3 -9.52 2.56 12.80
CA LEU A 3 -9.98 3.42 11.70
C LEU A 3 -11.47 3.76 11.80
N LEU A 4 -12.32 2.79 12.17
CA LEU A 4 -13.76 2.99 12.34
C LEU A 4 -14.10 3.89 13.53
N ASN A 5 -13.38 3.72 14.60
CA ASN A 5 -13.55 4.54 15.80
C ASN A 5 -12.94 5.94 15.64
N ARG A 6 -12.23 6.21 14.53
CA ARG A 6 -11.42 7.44 14.36
C ARG A 6 -10.42 7.64 15.50
N ASP A 7 -9.87 6.52 16.02
CA ASP A 7 -8.87 6.59 17.06
C ASP A 7 -7.62 7.30 16.53
N ILE A 8 -6.86 7.95 17.40
CA ILE A 8 -5.59 8.56 17.01
C ILE A 8 -4.63 7.46 16.56
N PRO A 9 -3.90 7.64 15.44
CA PRO A 9 -2.92 6.67 14.97
C PRO A 9 -1.91 6.29 16.06
N SER A 10 -1.69 4.99 16.24
CA SER A 10 -0.69 4.49 17.18
C SER A 10 0.64 4.30 16.45
N ILE A 11 1.65 5.08 16.82
CA ILE A 11 3.00 5.05 16.25
C ILE A 11 3.99 4.86 17.39
N LYS A 12 4.86 3.87 17.32
CA LYS A 12 5.87 3.63 18.35
C LYS A 12 6.79 4.85 18.49
N GLY A 13 6.98 5.31 19.72
CA GLY A 13 7.86 6.44 20.02
C GLY A 13 7.23 7.83 19.82
N ILE A 14 5.96 7.92 19.39
CA ILE A 14 5.23 9.19 19.25
C ILE A 14 4.04 9.18 20.21
N LYS A 15 3.91 10.22 21.02
CA LYS A 15 2.79 10.39 21.95
C LYS A 15 1.66 11.15 21.28
N SER A 16 0.43 10.95 21.78
CA SER A 16 -0.73 11.74 21.33
C SER A 16 -0.48 13.24 21.53
N GLY A 17 -0.69 14.02 20.48
CA GLY A 17 -0.45 15.46 20.47
C GLY A 17 0.95 15.87 20.00
N ASP A 18 1.89 14.94 19.86
CA ASP A 18 3.20 15.24 19.31
C ASP A 18 3.11 15.52 17.80
N LYS A 19 3.97 16.42 17.32
CA LYS A 19 4.15 16.61 15.87
C LYS A 19 4.79 15.35 15.27
N ILE A 20 4.11 14.75 14.28
CA ILE A 20 4.53 13.49 13.65
C ILE A 20 5.75 13.75 12.74
N ILE A 21 5.66 14.74 11.85
CA ILE A 21 6.75 15.15 10.94
C ILE A 21 7.53 16.27 11.61
N LYS A 22 8.83 16.10 11.77
CA LYS A 22 9.72 17.02 12.51
C LYS A 22 10.77 17.69 11.64
N SER A 23 10.99 17.19 10.42
CA SER A 23 11.99 17.70 9.49
C SER A 23 11.38 17.92 8.09
N GLU A 24 12.19 18.50 7.20
CA GLU A 24 11.85 18.61 5.77
C GLU A 24 12.39 17.44 4.94
N ASN A 25 13.05 16.47 5.57
CA ASN A 25 13.57 15.29 4.90
C ASN A 25 12.47 14.19 4.87
N PHE A 26 11.45 14.41 4.05
CA PHE A 26 10.30 13.52 3.92
C PHE A 26 10.68 12.12 3.41
N ASP A 27 11.72 12.01 2.58
CA ASP A 27 12.16 10.73 1.98
C ASP A 27 12.62 9.72 3.03
N LYS A 28 13.14 10.20 4.15
CA LYS A 28 13.57 9.36 5.26
C LYS A 28 12.52 9.31 6.38
N GLU A 29 11.91 10.43 6.68
CA GLU A 29 11.03 10.55 7.85
C GLU A 29 9.70 9.81 7.65
N ILE A 30 9.08 9.90 6.44
CA ILE A 30 7.83 9.20 6.15
C ILE A 30 7.98 7.68 6.25
N PRO A 31 9.00 7.03 5.62
CA PRO A 31 9.24 5.60 5.80
C PRO A 31 9.45 5.19 7.26
N ASP A 32 10.18 5.98 8.03
CA ASP A 32 10.43 5.70 9.44
C ASP A 32 9.14 5.77 10.28
N ILE A 33 8.32 6.80 10.09
CA ILE A 33 7.03 6.95 10.76
C ILE A 33 6.12 5.76 10.44
N ILE A 34 5.97 5.43 9.15
CA ILE A 34 5.08 4.35 8.70
C ILE A 34 5.58 2.99 9.20
N SER A 35 6.88 2.73 9.20
CA SER A 35 7.44 1.48 9.71
C SER A 35 7.20 1.28 11.22
N ASN A 36 6.96 2.35 11.95
CA ASN A 36 6.66 2.35 13.38
C ASN A 36 5.16 2.32 13.71
N LEU A 37 4.27 2.21 12.71
CA LEU A 37 2.85 1.97 12.98
C LEU A 37 2.66 0.69 13.80
N ASN A 38 1.74 0.76 14.77
CA ASN A 38 1.49 -0.32 15.70
C ASN A 38 0.03 -0.79 15.64
N SER A 39 -0.27 -1.72 14.75
CA SER A 39 -1.63 -2.24 14.49
C SER A 39 -2.62 -1.09 14.27
N SER A 40 -2.26 -0.14 13.40
CA SER A 40 -2.91 1.15 13.28
C SER A 40 -3.02 1.60 11.81
N TYR A 41 -3.45 2.83 11.64
CA TYR A 41 -3.54 3.46 10.33
C TYR A 41 -2.92 4.86 10.35
N ILE A 42 -2.58 5.36 9.16
CA ILE A 42 -2.16 6.74 8.95
C ILE A 42 -2.67 7.27 7.62
N PHE A 43 -2.88 8.57 7.54
CA PHE A 43 -3.22 9.28 6.31
C PHE A 43 -1.99 10.03 5.80
N LEU A 44 -1.55 9.69 4.57
CA LEU A 44 -0.55 10.46 3.83
C LEU A 44 -1.29 11.41 2.89
N GLN A 45 -1.33 12.67 3.28
CA GLN A 45 -2.12 13.70 2.62
C GLN A 45 -1.22 14.72 1.93
N GLY A 46 -1.66 15.20 0.77
CA GLY A 46 -1.00 16.28 0.04
C GLY A 46 -1.79 16.65 -1.22
N GLY A 47 -1.65 17.88 -1.66
CA GLY A 47 -2.28 18.37 -2.89
C GLY A 47 -1.74 17.70 -4.16
N PRO A 48 -2.33 18.01 -5.32
CA PRO A 48 -1.82 17.55 -6.61
C PRO A 48 -0.35 17.97 -6.79
N GLY A 49 0.49 17.07 -7.29
CA GLY A 49 1.91 17.34 -7.51
C GLY A 49 2.80 17.36 -6.24
N ALA A 50 2.26 17.12 -5.05
CA ALA A 50 3.03 17.10 -3.80
C ALA A 50 3.94 15.88 -3.63
N GLY A 51 4.13 15.05 -4.66
CA GLY A 51 5.01 13.89 -4.62
C GLY A 51 4.46 12.69 -3.85
N LYS A 52 3.16 12.63 -3.56
CA LYS A 52 2.55 11.51 -2.79
C LYS A 52 2.96 10.13 -3.30
N THR A 53 2.80 9.88 -4.59
CA THR A 53 3.13 8.58 -5.20
C THR A 53 4.63 8.24 -5.06
N PHE A 54 5.50 9.26 -5.14
CA PHE A 54 6.93 9.06 -4.91
C PHE A 54 7.21 8.65 -3.45
N HIS A 55 6.69 9.41 -2.48
CA HIS A 55 6.90 9.10 -1.06
C HIS A 55 6.27 7.76 -0.66
N THR A 56 5.10 7.42 -1.25
CA THR A 56 4.46 6.11 -1.08
C THR A 56 5.36 4.99 -1.60
N ALA A 57 5.85 5.11 -2.84
CA ALA A 57 6.70 4.10 -3.46
C ALA A 57 8.04 3.94 -2.70
N ASN A 58 8.69 5.05 -2.32
CA ASN A 58 9.90 5.04 -1.50
C ASN A 58 9.66 4.35 -0.15
N THR A 59 8.55 4.65 0.51
CA THR A 59 8.18 3.99 1.77
C THR A 59 7.99 2.49 1.59
N ILE A 60 7.33 2.07 0.49
CA ILE A 60 7.12 0.66 0.18
C ILE A 60 8.48 -0.04 -0.02
N VAL A 61 9.41 0.54 -0.78
CA VAL A 61 10.74 -0.03 -0.98
C VAL A 61 11.49 -0.19 0.34
N GLU A 62 11.47 0.82 1.21
CA GLU A 62 12.10 0.74 2.53
C GLU A 62 11.47 -0.35 3.44
N LEU A 63 10.16 -0.56 3.34
CA LEU A 63 9.48 -1.64 4.06
C LEU A 63 9.81 -3.03 3.46
N LEU A 64 9.92 -3.14 2.13
CA LEU A 64 10.34 -4.38 1.46
C LEU A 64 11.76 -4.78 1.86
N LYS A 65 12.70 -3.83 1.98
CA LYS A 65 14.05 -4.06 2.51
C LYS A 65 14.04 -4.60 3.94
N LYS A 66 13.03 -4.21 4.73
CA LYS A 66 12.78 -4.74 6.08
C LYS A 66 12.01 -6.07 6.06
N ASN A 67 11.90 -6.72 4.90
CA ASN A 67 11.19 -7.99 4.68
C ASN A 67 9.72 -7.97 5.10
N LYS A 68 9.03 -6.82 4.92
CA LYS A 68 7.61 -6.69 5.20
C LYS A 68 6.77 -7.13 4.02
N LYS A 69 5.65 -7.81 4.30
CA LYS A 69 4.64 -8.18 3.29
C LYS A 69 3.68 -7.00 3.09
N ILE A 70 3.59 -6.54 1.86
CA ILE A 70 2.86 -5.31 1.49
C ILE A 70 1.79 -5.62 0.47
N ALA A 71 0.60 -5.06 0.65
CA ALA A 71 -0.43 -5.01 -0.36
C ALA A 71 -0.65 -3.57 -0.83
N VAL A 72 -0.91 -3.40 -2.13
CA VAL A 72 -1.27 -2.12 -2.73
C VAL A 72 -2.58 -2.23 -3.49
N THR A 73 -3.45 -1.22 -3.35
CA THR A 73 -4.73 -1.14 -4.04
C THR A 73 -5.10 0.29 -4.40
N ALA A 74 -5.92 0.41 -5.43
CA ALA A 74 -6.57 1.66 -5.84
C ALA A 74 -7.90 1.35 -6.54
N ASN A 75 -8.65 2.39 -6.91
CA ASN A 75 -9.90 2.23 -7.64
C ASN A 75 -9.73 1.82 -9.11
N SER A 76 -8.55 2.03 -9.70
CA SER A 76 -8.28 1.66 -11.09
C SER A 76 -6.96 0.90 -11.25
N HIS A 77 -6.89 0.05 -12.27
CA HIS A 77 -5.64 -0.64 -12.64
C HIS A 77 -4.54 0.35 -13.01
N LYS A 78 -4.88 1.45 -13.69
CA LYS A 78 -3.93 2.49 -14.08
C LYS A 78 -3.21 3.11 -12.88
N VAL A 79 -3.96 3.44 -11.81
CA VAL A 79 -3.36 4.00 -10.59
C VAL A 79 -2.47 2.99 -9.90
N ILE A 80 -2.90 1.72 -9.84
CA ILE A 80 -2.06 0.64 -9.29
C ILE A 80 -0.77 0.52 -10.11
N HIS A 81 -0.86 0.49 -11.45
CA HIS A 81 0.31 0.35 -12.33
C HIS A 81 1.30 1.51 -12.15
N ASN A 82 0.83 2.75 -12.10
CA ASN A 82 1.68 3.92 -11.87
C ASN A 82 2.47 3.79 -10.55
N LEU A 83 1.83 3.29 -9.49
CA LEU A 83 2.51 3.05 -8.22
C LEU A 83 3.52 1.91 -8.34
N LEU A 84 3.17 0.79 -8.98
CA LEU A 84 4.06 -0.35 -9.18
C LEU A 84 5.30 0.02 -10.01
N GLU A 85 5.12 0.77 -11.10
CA GLU A 85 6.22 1.32 -11.92
C GLU A 85 7.16 2.18 -11.08
N ARG A 86 6.60 3.04 -10.23
CA ARG A 86 7.41 3.90 -9.36
C ARG A 86 8.18 3.10 -8.31
N ILE A 87 7.58 2.06 -7.75
CA ILE A 87 8.26 1.14 -6.82
C ILE A 87 9.43 0.45 -7.51
N GLU A 88 9.25 -0.08 -8.72
CA GLU A 88 10.29 -0.75 -9.49
C GLU A 88 11.43 0.20 -9.90
N SER A 89 11.10 1.45 -10.28
CA SER A 89 12.10 2.49 -10.57
C SER A 89 12.99 2.74 -9.36
N ILE A 90 12.41 3.01 -8.20
CA ILE A 90 13.15 3.30 -6.97
C ILE A 90 13.97 2.08 -6.52
N ALA A 91 13.40 0.88 -6.59
CA ALA A 91 14.12 -0.35 -6.25
C ALA A 91 15.33 -0.58 -7.18
N THR A 92 15.17 -0.30 -8.47
CA THR A 92 16.28 -0.39 -9.46
C THR A 92 17.35 0.65 -9.18
N GLU A 93 16.98 1.91 -8.90
CA GLU A 93 17.92 2.99 -8.56
C GLU A 93 18.72 2.68 -7.27
N GLN A 94 18.12 1.92 -6.36
CA GLN A 94 18.71 1.52 -5.08
C GLN A 94 19.38 0.14 -5.11
N ASP A 95 19.49 -0.49 -6.29
CA ASP A 95 20.05 -1.84 -6.48
C ASP A 95 19.42 -2.89 -5.54
N PHE A 96 18.10 -2.82 -5.39
CA PHE A 96 17.32 -3.69 -4.51
C PHE A 96 16.35 -4.57 -5.30
N ASP A 97 16.55 -5.88 -5.23
CA ASP A 97 15.69 -6.87 -5.87
C ASP A 97 14.63 -7.41 -4.91
N PHE A 98 13.41 -7.53 -5.39
CA PHE A 98 12.31 -8.16 -4.66
C PHE A 98 11.41 -8.96 -5.61
N LYS A 99 10.42 -9.67 -5.08
CA LYS A 99 9.40 -10.35 -5.87
C LYS A 99 8.02 -9.85 -5.49
N GLY A 100 7.24 -9.52 -6.51
CA GLY A 100 5.85 -9.09 -6.37
C GLY A 100 4.92 -9.84 -7.32
N LEU A 101 3.65 -9.92 -6.92
CA LEU A 101 2.55 -10.42 -7.73
C LEU A 101 1.46 -9.36 -7.84
N LYS A 102 0.98 -9.15 -9.05
CA LYS A 102 -0.21 -8.34 -9.32
C LYS A 102 -1.33 -9.25 -9.82
N LYS A 103 -2.52 -9.14 -9.24
CA LYS A 103 -3.69 -9.90 -9.71
C LYS A 103 -4.20 -9.32 -11.01
N GLY A 104 -4.21 -10.14 -12.06
CA GLY A 104 -4.82 -9.84 -13.34
C GLY A 104 -6.17 -10.52 -13.52
N ASN A 105 -6.96 -10.01 -14.47
CA ASN A 105 -8.20 -10.61 -14.94
C ASN A 105 -8.01 -11.00 -16.40
N PRO A 106 -8.16 -12.29 -16.79
CA PRO A 106 -7.96 -12.74 -18.17
C PRO A 106 -8.87 -12.04 -19.20
N ASN A 107 -10.02 -11.53 -18.73
CA ASN A 107 -11.00 -10.83 -19.59
C ASN A 107 -10.78 -9.31 -19.65
N ASP A 108 -9.73 -8.80 -19.01
CA ASP A 108 -9.41 -7.38 -18.93
C ASP A 108 -7.92 -7.17 -19.15
N VAL A 109 -7.54 -6.78 -20.36
CA VAL A 109 -6.15 -6.57 -20.77
C VAL A 109 -5.50 -5.46 -19.96
N ASP A 110 -6.25 -4.41 -19.60
CA ASP A 110 -5.75 -3.29 -18.80
C ASP A 110 -5.41 -3.70 -17.35
N SER A 111 -5.83 -4.91 -16.95
CA SER A 111 -5.46 -5.47 -15.65
C SER A 111 -4.05 -6.04 -15.58
N PHE A 112 -3.37 -6.21 -16.71
CA PHE A 112 -2.05 -6.85 -16.76
C PHE A 112 -0.93 -5.83 -16.57
N TYR A 113 0.04 -6.22 -15.76
CA TYR A 113 1.28 -5.50 -15.50
C TYR A 113 2.44 -6.48 -15.55
N ASP A 114 3.46 -6.19 -16.33
CA ASP A 114 4.65 -7.03 -16.45
C ASP A 114 5.90 -6.19 -16.26
N GLY A 115 6.32 -6.06 -15.03
CA GLY A 115 7.51 -5.32 -14.64
C GLY A 115 8.75 -6.21 -14.48
N LYS A 116 9.83 -5.62 -14.03
CA LYS A 116 11.10 -6.33 -13.73
C LYS A 116 10.94 -7.28 -12.55
N PHE A 117 10.37 -6.80 -11.44
CA PHE A 117 10.24 -7.52 -10.17
C PHE A 117 8.82 -8.02 -9.90
N ILE A 118 7.81 -7.42 -10.54
CA ILE A 118 6.40 -7.69 -10.30
C ILE A 118 5.79 -8.32 -11.55
N LYS A 119 5.18 -9.50 -11.37
CA LYS A 119 4.53 -10.23 -12.45
C LYS A 119 3.03 -10.35 -12.23
N THR A 120 2.26 -10.32 -13.30
CA THR A 120 0.82 -10.57 -13.23
C THR A 120 0.53 -12.06 -13.13
N GLU A 121 -0.30 -12.42 -12.19
CA GLU A 121 -0.89 -13.75 -12.07
C GLU A 121 -2.42 -13.65 -12.19
N SER A 122 -2.97 -14.24 -13.25
CA SER A 122 -4.41 -14.25 -13.50
C SER A 122 -5.10 -15.46 -12.85
N ASN A 123 -4.38 -16.56 -12.65
CA ASN A 123 -4.91 -17.74 -11.96
C ASN A 123 -5.02 -17.48 -10.47
N GLU A 124 -6.24 -17.58 -9.94
CA GLU A 124 -6.50 -17.28 -8.53
C GLU A 124 -5.77 -18.20 -7.56
N LYS A 125 -5.76 -19.51 -7.86
CA LYS A 125 -5.07 -20.49 -7.02
C LYS A 125 -3.56 -20.21 -6.94
N LYS A 126 -2.92 -19.92 -8.07
CA LYS A 126 -1.49 -19.60 -8.10
C LYS A 126 -1.19 -18.29 -7.35
N TYR A 127 -2.06 -17.29 -7.49
CA TYR A 127 -1.93 -16.04 -6.76
C TYR A 127 -2.05 -16.26 -5.25
N ILE A 128 -3.03 -17.05 -4.80
CA ILE A 128 -3.21 -17.41 -3.38
C ILE A 128 -2.03 -18.25 -2.86
N ASP A 129 -1.51 -19.18 -3.65
CA ASP A 129 -0.33 -19.96 -3.27
C ASP A 129 0.91 -19.04 -3.13
N GLY A 130 1.00 -17.98 -3.94
CA GLY A 130 2.00 -16.93 -3.78
C GLY A 130 2.00 -16.27 -2.39
N LEU A 131 0.83 -16.15 -1.73
CA LEU A 131 0.75 -15.61 -0.36
C LEU A 131 1.46 -16.49 0.68
N LYS A 132 1.65 -17.77 0.37
CA LYS A 132 2.37 -18.72 1.23
C LYS A 132 3.87 -18.69 0.97
N ASP A 133 4.28 -18.15 -0.19
CA ASP A 133 5.70 -17.98 -0.53
C ASP A 133 6.27 -16.77 0.22
N ASN A 134 7.19 -17.02 1.12
CA ASN A 134 7.85 -15.95 1.88
C ASN A 134 8.81 -15.10 1.03
N LYS A 135 9.08 -15.49 -0.21
CA LYS A 135 9.90 -14.71 -1.15
C LYS A 135 9.08 -13.63 -1.87
N ILE A 136 7.75 -13.75 -1.89
CA ILE A 136 6.87 -12.75 -2.48
C ILE A 136 6.46 -11.78 -1.39
N LEU A 137 6.89 -10.53 -1.53
CA LEU A 137 6.72 -9.48 -0.52
C LEU A 137 5.70 -8.40 -0.93
N LEU A 138 5.44 -8.23 -2.23
CA LEU A 138 4.50 -7.21 -2.71
C LEU A 138 3.32 -7.86 -3.45
N TYR A 139 2.10 -7.41 -3.12
CA TYR A 139 0.85 -7.87 -3.71
C TYR A 139 0.03 -6.69 -4.22
N GLY A 140 -0.26 -6.67 -5.53
CA GLY A 140 -1.11 -5.66 -6.16
C GLY A 140 -2.46 -6.23 -6.58
N GLY A 141 -3.52 -5.47 -6.37
CA GLY A 141 -4.86 -5.88 -6.80
C GLY A 141 -5.91 -4.81 -6.54
N THR A 142 -7.06 -4.94 -7.19
CA THR A 142 -8.21 -4.08 -6.90
C THR A 142 -8.79 -4.38 -5.51
N LYS A 143 -9.56 -3.45 -4.97
CA LYS A 143 -10.24 -3.61 -3.68
C LYS A 143 -11.08 -4.89 -3.60
N TYR A 144 -11.77 -5.24 -4.67
CA TYR A 144 -12.63 -6.44 -4.73
C TYR A 144 -11.83 -7.73 -4.55
N HIS A 145 -10.64 -7.77 -5.14
CA HIS A 145 -9.76 -8.92 -5.01
C HIS A 145 -9.14 -8.99 -3.61
N LEU A 146 -8.60 -7.87 -3.11
CA LEU A 146 -7.94 -7.85 -1.81
C LEU A 146 -8.93 -8.00 -0.63
N ALA A 147 -10.21 -7.65 -0.79
CA ALA A 147 -11.24 -7.87 0.23
C ALA A 147 -11.52 -9.37 0.52
N SER A 148 -10.93 -10.28 -0.27
CA SER A 148 -11.06 -11.71 -0.06
C SER A 148 -10.48 -12.14 1.30
N TRP A 149 -11.17 -13.07 1.97
CA TRP A 149 -10.78 -13.61 3.29
C TRP A 149 -9.40 -14.26 3.32
N PHE A 150 -8.85 -14.67 2.16
CA PHE A 150 -7.52 -15.29 2.04
C PHE A 150 -6.38 -14.41 2.54
N TYR A 151 -6.54 -13.10 2.50
CA TYR A 151 -5.50 -12.15 2.88
C TYR A 151 -5.49 -11.80 4.36
N ARG A 152 -6.52 -12.21 5.12
CA ARG A 152 -6.68 -11.79 6.51
C ARG A 152 -5.41 -12.02 7.32
N SER A 153 -4.90 -10.95 7.90
CA SER A 153 -3.73 -10.93 8.79
C SER A 153 -2.43 -11.50 8.21
N LYS A 154 -2.31 -11.58 6.88
CA LYS A 154 -1.09 -12.07 6.21
C LYS A 154 -0.20 -10.95 5.70
N ILE A 155 -0.70 -9.73 5.72
CA ILE A 155 -0.05 -8.53 5.19
C ILE A 155 0.35 -7.63 6.37
N ASP A 156 1.59 -7.13 6.36
CA ASP A 156 2.05 -6.19 7.37
C ASP A 156 1.49 -4.79 7.13
N PHE A 157 1.48 -4.35 5.86
CA PHE A 157 1.01 -3.02 5.46
C PHE A 157 0.13 -3.08 4.22
N LEU A 158 -1.02 -2.41 4.28
CA LEU A 158 -1.88 -2.15 3.13
C LEU A 158 -1.78 -0.67 2.76
N PHE A 159 -1.42 -0.38 1.51
CA PHE A 159 -1.45 0.96 0.94
C PHE A 159 -2.68 1.10 0.04
N ILE A 160 -3.48 2.13 0.29
CA ILE A 160 -4.67 2.46 -0.49
C ILE A 160 -4.41 3.80 -1.18
N GLU A 161 -4.12 3.78 -2.48
CA GLU A 161 -3.96 4.97 -3.31
C GLU A 161 -5.32 5.56 -3.69
N GLU A 162 -5.37 6.86 -3.80
CA GLU A 162 -6.62 7.62 -4.04
C GLU A 162 -7.71 7.26 -3.02
N ALA A 163 -7.34 7.14 -1.75
CA ALA A 163 -8.21 6.68 -0.67
C ALA A 163 -9.49 7.53 -0.51
N SER A 164 -9.48 8.77 -0.97
CA SER A 164 -10.66 9.65 -1.00
C SER A 164 -11.80 9.11 -1.88
N GLN A 165 -11.48 8.25 -2.86
CA GLN A 165 -12.47 7.63 -3.74
C GLN A 165 -13.02 6.31 -3.18
N PHE A 166 -12.53 5.85 -2.02
CA PHE A 166 -13.02 4.64 -1.37
C PHE A 166 -14.16 4.96 -0.42
N SER A 167 -15.23 4.16 -0.51
CA SER A 167 -16.29 4.25 0.49
C SER A 167 -15.80 3.72 1.85
N LEU A 168 -16.48 4.14 2.92
CA LEU A 168 -16.19 3.58 4.26
C LEU A 168 -16.36 2.05 4.29
N ALA A 169 -17.33 1.51 3.53
CA ALA A 169 -17.55 0.07 3.42
C ALA A 169 -16.35 -0.63 2.77
N ASP A 170 -15.74 -0.04 1.72
CA ASP A 170 -14.51 -0.56 1.11
C ASP A 170 -13.36 -0.59 2.14
N CYS A 171 -13.16 0.50 2.87
CA CYS A 171 -12.11 0.58 3.89
C CYS A 171 -12.31 -0.46 5.01
N ILE A 172 -13.56 -0.74 5.39
CA ILE A 172 -13.89 -1.77 6.38
C ILE A 172 -13.55 -3.16 5.85
N SER A 173 -13.97 -3.45 4.61
CA SER A 173 -13.73 -4.77 4.00
C SER A 173 -12.24 -5.08 3.86
N LEU A 174 -11.43 -4.06 3.57
CA LEU A 174 -9.98 -4.15 3.46
C LEU A 174 -9.27 -4.15 4.82
N GLY A 175 -9.91 -3.60 5.85
CA GLY A 175 -9.27 -3.41 7.17
C GLY A 175 -8.85 -4.69 7.89
N GLY A 176 -9.36 -5.85 7.46
CA GLY A 176 -9.01 -7.16 8.04
C GLY A 176 -7.82 -7.87 7.39
N ILE A 177 -7.28 -7.35 6.29
CA ILE A 177 -6.22 -8.02 5.53
C ILE A 177 -4.81 -7.70 6.01
N ALA A 178 -4.61 -6.55 6.63
CA ALA A 178 -3.30 -6.06 7.04
C ALA A 178 -3.27 -5.62 8.50
N THR A 179 -2.08 -5.66 9.08
CA THR A 179 -1.83 -5.16 10.43
C THR A 179 -1.87 -3.64 10.48
N ASN A 180 -1.32 -2.97 9.46
CA ASN A 180 -1.26 -1.53 9.36
C ASN A 180 -1.83 -1.05 8.02
N ILE A 181 -2.48 0.11 7.99
CA ILE A 181 -3.10 0.69 6.82
C ILE A 181 -2.54 2.09 6.57
N VAL A 182 -2.11 2.34 5.35
CA VAL A 182 -1.68 3.66 4.87
C VAL A 182 -2.68 4.13 3.82
N LEU A 183 -3.39 5.19 4.13
CA LEU A 183 -4.35 5.83 3.24
C LEU A 183 -3.66 7.00 2.55
N VAL A 184 -3.60 6.98 1.23
CA VAL A 184 -2.94 8.03 0.42
C VAL A 184 -4.00 8.77 -0.38
N GLY A 185 -4.06 10.08 -0.27
CA GLY A 185 -5.09 10.83 -0.97
C GLY A 185 -4.97 12.33 -0.83
N ASP A 186 -5.93 13.01 -1.48
CA ASP A 186 -6.10 14.45 -1.43
C ASP A 186 -7.44 14.78 -0.77
N GLN A 187 -7.41 15.60 0.28
CA GLN A 187 -8.62 15.99 0.99
C GLN A 187 -9.54 16.88 0.15
N GLN A 188 -8.99 17.63 -0.81
CA GLN A 188 -9.78 18.53 -1.65
C GLN A 188 -10.60 17.79 -2.71
N GLN A 189 -10.32 16.51 -2.96
CA GLN A 189 -11.09 15.65 -3.87
C GLN A 189 -12.29 14.96 -3.19
N LEU A 190 -12.51 15.17 -1.90
CA LEU A 190 -13.65 14.64 -1.14
C LEU A 190 -14.97 15.43 -1.36
N GLY A 191 -15.00 16.35 -2.28
CA GLY A 191 -16.12 17.27 -2.54
C GLY A 191 -16.98 16.90 -3.75
N GLN A 192 -17.20 15.59 -4.03
CA GLN A 192 -18.22 15.17 -5.01
C GLN A 192 -19.21 14.21 -4.41
#